data_db489910036a64f1fae72590f462c19d
#
_entry.id   db489910036a64f1fae72590f462c19d
#
_cell.length_a   1.000
_cell.length_b   1.000
_cell.length_c   1.000
_cell.angle_alpha   90.00
_cell.angle_beta   90.00
_cell.angle_gamma   90.00
#
_symmetry.space_group_name_H-M   'P 1'
#
loop_
_entity.id
_entity.type
_entity.pdbx_description
1 polymer ?
#
loop_
_entity_poly.entity_id
_entity_poly.type
_entity_poly.pdbx_seq_one_letter_code
_entity_poly.pdbx_strand_id
1 'polypeptide(L)'
;MRYDADQKERTHRQIIAEAANAIRIKGPERVGVAEVMSKLGLTHGGFYAHFASKDDLIAQAITSMFDQGFSNFLRRTEGLEPRKALETYVDWYLSKEHRDSLNRGCPLATISGDLPRLPEAARVRYTEGVERLAAAIGKLIKKLGRKDAETLAFSALAEMAGTLTLARAILDPERSDRMLHASGQMVKARLGSK
;
A
#
# COMPACT_ATOMS: atom_id res chain seq x y z
N MET A 1 7.55 -18.36 -30.10
CA MET A 1 7.59 -18.82 -28.71
C MET A 1 8.01 -17.71 -27.71
N ARG A 2 9.18 -17.04 -27.81
CA ARG A 2 9.61 -16.02 -26.83
C ARG A 2 8.71 -14.77 -26.85
N TYR A 3 8.31 -14.29 -28.00
CA TYR A 3 7.44 -13.12 -28.18
C TYR A 3 6.03 -13.32 -27.56
N ASP A 4 5.50 -14.53 -27.64
CA ASP A 4 4.18 -14.90 -27.11
C ASP A 4 4.20 -14.98 -25.56
N ALA A 5 5.28 -15.51 -25.00
CA ALA A 5 5.48 -15.53 -23.54
C ALA A 5 5.62 -14.11 -22.94
N ASP A 6 6.38 -13.24 -23.63
CA ASP A 6 6.56 -11.84 -23.21
C ASP A 6 5.24 -11.05 -23.29
N GLN A 7 4.41 -11.31 -24.29
CA GLN A 7 3.09 -10.72 -24.44
C GLN A 7 2.13 -11.20 -23.34
N LYS A 8 2.12 -12.50 -23.03
CA LYS A 8 1.30 -13.07 -21.95
C LYS A 8 1.67 -12.46 -20.59
N GLU A 9 2.96 -12.34 -20.30
CA GLU A 9 3.46 -11.76 -19.07
C GLU A 9 3.09 -10.28 -18.95
N ARG A 10 3.16 -9.51 -20.03
CA ARG A 10 2.74 -8.11 -20.08
C ARG A 10 1.25 -7.98 -19.78
N THR A 11 0.42 -8.79 -20.44
CA THR A 11 -1.03 -8.82 -20.21
C THR A 11 -1.36 -9.17 -18.76
N HIS A 12 -0.70 -10.19 -18.21
CA HIS A 12 -0.86 -10.58 -16.80
C HIS A 12 -0.59 -9.41 -15.85
N ARG A 13 0.52 -8.68 -16.03
CA ARG A 13 0.85 -7.50 -15.23
C ARG A 13 -0.16 -6.36 -15.40
N GLN A 14 -0.71 -6.15 -16.59
CA GLN A 14 -1.74 -5.14 -16.83
C GLN A 14 -3.04 -5.48 -16.08
N ILE A 15 -3.45 -6.76 -16.08
CA ILE A 15 -4.64 -7.20 -15.35
C ILE A 15 -4.45 -6.98 -13.84
N ILE A 16 -3.28 -7.33 -13.28
CA ILE A 16 -2.96 -7.08 -11.87
C ILE A 16 -3.01 -5.58 -11.54
N ALA A 17 -2.43 -4.73 -12.39
CA ALA A 17 -2.40 -3.29 -12.16
C ALA A 17 -3.80 -2.67 -12.17
N GLU A 18 -4.67 -3.10 -13.12
CA GLU A 18 -6.06 -2.64 -13.16
C GLU A 18 -6.88 -3.17 -11.97
N ALA A 19 -6.69 -4.42 -11.57
CA ALA A 19 -7.32 -4.96 -10.37
C ALA A 19 -6.87 -4.22 -9.10
N ALA A 20 -5.57 -3.92 -8.96
CA ALA A 20 -5.05 -3.13 -7.84
C ALA A 20 -5.65 -1.73 -7.78
N ASN A 21 -5.84 -1.08 -8.94
CA ASN A 21 -6.52 0.21 -9.04
C ASN A 21 -7.99 0.10 -8.61
N ALA A 22 -8.72 -0.90 -9.13
CA ALA A 22 -10.12 -1.14 -8.79
C ALA A 22 -10.30 -1.44 -7.28
N ILE A 23 -9.41 -2.23 -6.68
CA ILE A 23 -9.40 -2.54 -5.25
C ILE A 23 -9.28 -1.25 -4.42
N ARG A 24 -8.37 -0.34 -4.80
CA ARG A 24 -8.18 0.93 -4.07
C ARG A 24 -9.40 1.84 -4.11
N ILE A 25 -10.15 1.82 -5.20
CA ILE A 25 -11.29 2.72 -5.40
C ILE A 25 -12.58 2.14 -4.82
N LYS A 26 -12.81 0.84 -5.00
CA LYS A 26 -14.12 0.18 -4.72
C LYS A 26 -14.07 -0.82 -3.55
N GLY A 27 -12.89 -1.18 -3.07
CA GLY A 27 -12.68 -2.31 -2.18
C GLY A 27 -12.59 -3.66 -2.92
N PRO A 28 -11.99 -4.67 -2.29
CA PRO A 28 -11.69 -5.96 -2.94
C PRO A 28 -12.93 -6.77 -3.32
N GLU A 29 -14.01 -6.71 -2.52
CA GLU A 29 -15.24 -7.47 -2.79
C GLU A 29 -15.93 -7.01 -4.07
N ARG A 30 -15.89 -5.69 -4.36
CA ARG A 30 -16.57 -5.07 -5.50
C ARG A 30 -15.77 -5.14 -6.81
N VAL A 31 -14.61 -5.78 -6.83
CA VAL A 31 -13.85 -5.99 -8.06
C VAL A 31 -14.51 -7.08 -8.89
N GLY A 32 -15.00 -6.70 -10.07
CA GLY A 32 -15.56 -7.61 -11.06
C GLY A 32 -14.51 -8.05 -12.08
N VAL A 33 -14.31 -9.36 -12.25
CA VAL A 33 -13.37 -9.90 -13.27
C VAL A 33 -13.73 -9.38 -14.68
N ALA A 34 -15.02 -9.43 -15.05
CA ALA A 34 -15.48 -8.96 -16.35
C ALA A 34 -15.17 -7.46 -16.57
N GLU A 35 -15.32 -6.63 -15.54
CA GLU A 35 -15.02 -5.20 -15.61
C GLU A 35 -13.51 -4.95 -15.81
N VAL A 36 -12.65 -5.64 -15.04
CA VAL A 36 -11.18 -5.54 -15.16
C VAL A 36 -10.74 -5.92 -16.57
N MET A 37 -11.23 -7.06 -17.07
CA MET A 37 -10.88 -7.55 -18.41
C MET A 37 -11.37 -6.60 -19.51
N SER A 38 -12.62 -6.13 -19.42
CA SER A 38 -13.21 -5.21 -20.39
C SER A 38 -12.45 -3.89 -20.50
N LYS A 39 -11.99 -3.32 -19.39
CA LYS A 39 -11.17 -2.09 -19.40
C LYS A 39 -9.85 -2.23 -20.17
N LEU A 40 -9.35 -3.45 -20.29
CA LEU A 40 -8.12 -3.77 -21.02
C LEU A 40 -8.40 -4.26 -22.45
N GLY A 41 -9.66 -4.25 -22.89
CA GLY A 41 -10.06 -4.78 -24.20
C GLY A 41 -9.97 -6.30 -24.30
N LEU A 42 -9.96 -7.01 -23.16
CA LEU A 42 -9.83 -8.46 -23.07
C LEU A 42 -11.18 -9.14 -22.84
N THR A 43 -11.32 -10.38 -23.29
CA THR A 43 -12.53 -11.18 -23.04
C THR A 43 -12.52 -11.77 -21.63
N HIS A 44 -13.72 -11.96 -21.04
CA HIS A 44 -13.84 -12.64 -19.75
C HIS A 44 -13.24 -14.05 -19.77
N GLY A 45 -13.39 -14.80 -20.86
CA GLY A 45 -12.79 -16.15 -21.00
C GLY A 45 -11.26 -16.17 -20.96
N GLY A 46 -10.61 -15.09 -21.43
CA GLY A 46 -9.16 -14.93 -21.38
C GLY A 46 -8.60 -14.80 -19.96
N PHE A 47 -9.43 -14.48 -18.96
CA PHE A 47 -9.03 -14.39 -17.57
C PHE A 47 -8.38 -15.69 -17.04
N TYR A 48 -8.98 -16.83 -17.32
CA TYR A 48 -8.52 -18.14 -16.83
C TYR A 48 -7.21 -18.61 -17.47
N ALA A 49 -6.73 -17.93 -18.52
CA ALA A 49 -5.37 -18.15 -19.03
C ALA A 49 -4.27 -17.50 -18.15
N HIS A 50 -4.68 -16.60 -17.24
CA HIS A 50 -3.77 -15.82 -16.40
C HIS A 50 -3.93 -16.11 -14.90
N PHE A 51 -5.15 -16.40 -14.42
CA PHE A 51 -5.47 -16.55 -12.98
C PHE A 51 -6.34 -17.78 -12.74
N ALA A 52 -6.05 -18.49 -11.65
CA ALA A 52 -6.83 -19.65 -11.25
C ALA A 52 -8.24 -19.27 -10.74
N SER A 53 -8.37 -18.09 -10.13
CA SER A 53 -9.63 -17.60 -9.56
C SER A 53 -9.60 -16.08 -9.37
N LYS A 54 -10.76 -15.49 -9.04
CA LYS A 54 -10.84 -14.09 -8.59
C LYS A 54 -10.00 -13.86 -7.34
N ASP A 55 -9.97 -14.81 -6.42
CA ASP A 55 -9.21 -14.72 -5.17
C ASP A 55 -7.69 -14.69 -5.43
N ASP A 56 -7.23 -15.47 -6.42
CA ASP A 56 -5.84 -15.44 -6.87
C ASP A 56 -5.48 -14.06 -7.46
N LEU A 57 -6.35 -13.49 -8.30
CA LEU A 57 -6.16 -12.12 -8.80
C LEU A 57 -6.09 -11.10 -7.66
N ILE A 58 -6.98 -11.17 -6.66
CA ILE A 58 -7.00 -10.26 -5.52
C ILE A 58 -5.69 -10.40 -4.72
N ALA A 59 -5.24 -11.61 -4.44
CA ALA A 59 -4.00 -11.85 -3.71
C ALA A 59 -2.78 -11.26 -4.44
N GLN A 60 -2.67 -11.47 -5.76
CA GLN A 60 -1.60 -10.90 -6.57
C GLN A 60 -1.70 -9.38 -6.69
N ALA A 61 -2.89 -8.82 -6.78
CA ALA A 61 -3.12 -7.38 -6.78
C ALA A 61 -2.68 -6.74 -5.46
N ILE A 62 -2.95 -7.37 -4.30
CA ILE A 62 -2.47 -6.92 -2.99
C ILE A 62 -0.94 -6.92 -2.94
N THR A 63 -0.27 -7.96 -3.43
CA THR A 63 1.19 -7.98 -3.56
C THR A 63 1.68 -6.79 -4.39
N SER A 64 1.10 -6.55 -5.56
CA SER A 64 1.45 -5.42 -6.43
C SER A 64 1.24 -4.06 -5.74
N MET A 65 0.18 -3.90 -4.94
CA MET A 65 -0.06 -2.68 -4.18
C MET A 65 1.05 -2.41 -3.15
N PHE A 66 1.51 -3.46 -2.46
CA PHE A 66 2.65 -3.35 -1.52
C PHE A 66 3.98 -3.11 -2.24
N ASP A 67 4.21 -3.72 -3.40
CA ASP A 67 5.41 -3.48 -4.19
C ASP A 67 5.52 -2.01 -4.64
N GLN A 68 4.41 -1.42 -5.06
CA GLN A 68 4.34 0.01 -5.38
C GLN A 68 4.58 0.88 -4.14
N GLY A 69 3.96 0.53 -3.00
CA GLY A 69 4.16 1.22 -1.73
C GLY A 69 5.60 1.14 -1.25
N PHE A 70 6.22 -0.03 -1.35
CA PHE A 70 7.61 -0.25 -1.00
C PHE A 70 8.58 0.49 -1.92
N SER A 71 8.33 0.50 -3.23
CA SER A 71 9.10 1.29 -4.20
C SER A 71 9.00 2.79 -3.91
N ASN A 72 7.83 3.26 -3.48
CA ASN A 72 7.64 4.64 -3.02
C ASN A 72 8.47 4.96 -1.76
N PHE A 73 8.51 4.01 -0.80
CA PHE A 73 9.35 4.14 0.38
C PHE A 73 10.83 4.26 0.00
N LEU A 74 11.34 3.31 -0.79
CA LEU A 74 12.75 3.31 -1.22
C LEU A 74 13.13 4.61 -1.92
N ARG A 75 12.37 5.02 -2.94
CA ARG A 75 12.66 6.25 -3.71
C ARG A 75 12.72 7.52 -2.85
N ARG A 76 11.99 7.57 -1.75
CA ARG A 76 11.95 8.73 -0.84
C ARG A 76 13.00 8.70 0.24
N THR A 77 13.57 7.53 0.50
CA THR A 77 14.55 7.34 1.59
C THR A 77 15.96 7.08 1.08
N GLU A 78 16.10 6.78 -0.22
CA GLU A 78 17.40 6.49 -0.83
C GLU A 78 18.37 7.67 -0.71
N GLY A 79 19.58 7.38 -0.29
CA GLY A 79 20.65 8.37 -0.14
C GLY A 79 20.49 9.36 1.02
N LEU A 80 19.42 9.25 1.81
CA LEU A 80 19.18 10.13 2.95
C LEU A 80 19.74 9.52 4.27
N GLU A 81 20.20 10.40 5.15
CA GLU A 81 20.49 10.04 6.54
C GLU A 81 19.23 9.47 7.22
N PRO A 82 19.37 8.49 8.14
CA PRO A 82 18.24 7.73 8.68
C PRO A 82 17.10 8.59 9.25
N ARG A 83 17.42 9.65 10.00
CA ARG A 83 16.43 10.59 10.54
C ARG A 83 15.67 11.30 9.42
N LYS A 84 16.41 11.87 8.47
CA LYS A 84 15.81 12.59 7.34
C LYS A 84 14.98 11.69 6.45
N ALA A 85 15.42 10.45 6.25
CA ALA A 85 14.69 9.42 5.52
C ALA A 85 13.31 9.14 6.15
N LEU A 86 13.29 8.92 7.47
CA LEU A 86 12.05 8.71 8.22
C LEU A 86 11.11 9.93 8.16
N GLU A 87 11.65 11.12 8.41
CA GLU A 87 10.86 12.37 8.34
C GLU A 87 10.27 12.57 6.94
N THR A 88 11.06 12.39 5.89
CA THR A 88 10.63 12.53 4.49
C THR A 88 9.52 11.53 4.15
N TYR A 89 9.64 10.28 4.63
CA TYR A 89 8.62 9.28 4.39
C TYR A 89 7.32 9.58 5.16
N VAL A 90 7.41 9.98 6.43
CA VAL A 90 6.23 10.35 7.24
C VAL A 90 5.51 11.57 6.64
N ASP A 91 6.26 12.60 6.25
CA ASP A 91 5.69 13.82 5.64
C ASP A 91 4.96 13.51 4.33
N TRP A 92 5.52 12.64 3.50
CA TRP A 92 4.84 12.18 2.29
C TRP A 92 3.63 11.32 2.61
N TYR A 93 3.76 10.35 3.54
CA TYR A 93 2.68 9.42 3.85
C TYR A 93 1.45 10.13 4.39
N LEU A 94 1.64 11.15 5.24
CA LEU A 94 0.58 11.96 5.84
C LEU A 94 0.37 13.29 5.11
N SER A 95 0.68 13.34 3.80
CA SER A 95 0.41 14.51 2.98
C SER A 95 -1.03 14.54 2.46
N LYS A 96 -1.51 15.75 2.14
CA LYS A 96 -2.78 15.98 1.43
C LYS A 96 -2.81 15.25 0.09
N GLU A 97 -1.69 15.31 -0.64
CA GLU A 97 -1.55 14.64 -1.93
C GLU A 97 -1.78 13.13 -1.82
N HIS A 98 -1.21 12.46 -0.80
CA HIS A 98 -1.43 11.03 -0.59
C HIS A 98 -2.83 10.73 -0.10
N ARG A 99 -3.43 11.60 0.74
CA ARG A 99 -4.83 11.47 1.15
C ARG A 99 -5.76 11.48 -0.07
N ASP A 100 -5.57 12.42 -0.97
CA ASP A 100 -6.48 12.67 -2.09
C ASP A 100 -6.26 11.71 -3.27
N SER A 101 -5.07 11.08 -3.34
CA SER A 101 -4.72 10.09 -4.37
C SER A 101 -5.20 8.68 -4.02
N LEU A 102 -6.53 8.43 -4.09
CA LEU A 102 -7.10 7.13 -3.72
C LEU A 102 -6.53 5.98 -4.57
N ASN A 103 -6.42 6.17 -5.87
CA ASN A 103 -5.96 5.14 -6.83
C ASN A 103 -4.49 4.74 -6.67
N ARG A 104 -3.70 5.52 -5.92
CA ARG A 104 -2.28 5.24 -5.60
C ARG A 104 -2.04 5.07 -4.11
N GLY A 105 -3.13 4.96 -3.32
CA GLY A 105 -3.08 4.85 -1.88
C GLY A 105 -2.38 3.59 -1.37
N CYS A 106 -1.81 3.71 -0.18
CA CYS A 106 -1.21 2.58 0.52
C CYS A 106 -2.26 1.52 0.88
N PRO A 107 -2.02 0.22 0.64
CA PRO A 107 -2.96 -0.84 0.99
C PRO A 107 -3.30 -0.86 2.49
N LEU A 108 -2.38 -0.45 3.36
CA LEU A 108 -2.64 -0.33 4.80
C LEU A 108 -3.84 0.56 5.11
N ALA A 109 -3.92 1.73 4.50
CA ALA A 109 -5.02 2.66 4.73
C ALA A 109 -6.27 2.38 3.89
N THR A 110 -6.18 1.48 2.91
CA THR A 110 -7.25 1.28 1.92
C THR A 110 -8.07 0.02 2.19
N ILE A 111 -7.42 -1.10 2.53
CA ILE A 111 -8.08 -2.42 2.58
C ILE A 111 -7.98 -3.15 3.92
N SER A 112 -7.31 -2.56 4.95
CA SER A 112 -7.15 -3.24 6.25
C SER A 112 -8.48 -3.68 6.86
N GLY A 113 -9.51 -2.87 6.74
CA GLY A 113 -10.85 -3.17 7.25
C GLY A 113 -11.56 -4.31 6.52
N ASP A 114 -11.15 -4.62 5.28
CA ASP A 114 -11.75 -5.69 4.48
C ASP A 114 -11.07 -7.05 4.70
N LEU A 115 -9.79 -7.03 5.10
CA LEU A 115 -8.94 -8.24 5.22
C LEU A 115 -9.56 -9.39 6.04
N PRO A 116 -10.23 -9.15 7.20
CA PRO A 116 -10.82 -10.24 7.98
C PRO A 116 -11.87 -11.05 7.21
N ARG A 117 -12.46 -10.46 6.16
CA ARG A 117 -13.48 -11.11 5.32
C ARG A 117 -12.92 -11.72 4.04
N LEU A 118 -11.65 -11.47 3.73
CA LEU A 118 -11.01 -11.99 2.54
C LEU A 118 -10.42 -13.40 2.74
N PRO A 119 -10.26 -14.16 1.66
CA PRO A 119 -9.59 -15.46 1.67
C PRO A 119 -8.20 -15.40 2.29
N GLU A 120 -7.76 -16.52 2.87
CA GLU A 120 -6.46 -16.64 3.53
C GLU A 120 -5.29 -16.19 2.64
N ALA A 121 -5.30 -16.56 1.35
CA ALA A 121 -4.26 -16.15 0.41
C ALA A 121 -4.08 -14.62 0.34
N ALA A 122 -5.16 -13.85 0.34
CA ALA A 122 -5.11 -12.39 0.36
C ALA A 122 -4.53 -11.86 1.67
N ARG A 123 -4.92 -12.47 2.81
CA ARG A 123 -4.43 -12.10 4.15
C ARG A 123 -2.93 -12.38 4.31
N VAL A 124 -2.46 -13.52 3.78
CA VAL A 124 -1.03 -13.86 3.75
C VAL A 124 -0.23 -12.79 2.99
N ARG A 125 -0.65 -12.42 1.77
CA ARG A 125 0.04 -11.39 0.97
C ARG A 125 0.03 -10.02 1.64
N TYR A 126 -1.05 -9.69 2.32
CA TYR A 126 -1.12 -8.47 3.09
C TYR A 126 -0.12 -8.48 4.26
N THR A 127 -0.07 -9.56 5.04
CA THR A 127 0.86 -9.72 6.18
C THR A 127 2.31 -9.60 5.72
N GLU A 128 2.70 -10.32 4.66
CA GLU A 128 4.04 -10.23 4.06
C GLU A 128 4.40 -8.78 3.67
N GLY A 129 3.45 -8.06 3.10
CA GLY A 129 3.64 -6.65 2.71
C GLY A 129 3.83 -5.72 3.91
N VAL A 130 3.04 -5.89 4.97
CA VAL A 130 3.16 -5.12 6.22
C VAL A 130 4.50 -5.37 6.87
N GLU A 131 4.90 -6.64 7.03
CA GLU A 131 6.16 -7.04 7.65
C GLU A 131 7.37 -6.49 6.89
N ARG A 132 7.34 -6.57 5.55
CA ARG A 132 8.40 -6.03 4.69
C ARG A 132 8.58 -4.52 4.88
N LEU A 133 7.48 -3.77 4.93
CA LEU A 133 7.55 -2.32 5.12
C LEU A 133 7.98 -1.97 6.55
N ALA A 134 7.45 -2.66 7.56
CA ALA A 134 7.85 -2.49 8.95
C ALA A 134 9.34 -2.77 9.15
N ALA A 135 9.86 -3.86 8.57
CA ALA A 135 11.26 -4.20 8.63
C ALA A 135 12.17 -3.13 7.99
N ALA A 136 11.73 -2.53 6.88
CA ALA A 136 12.48 -1.46 6.21
C ALA A 136 12.55 -0.18 7.07
N ILE A 137 11.43 0.22 7.66
CA ILE A 137 11.36 1.36 8.60
C ILE A 137 12.19 1.04 9.86
N GLY A 138 12.04 -0.16 10.41
CA GLY A 138 12.80 -0.62 11.57
C GLY A 138 14.32 -0.58 11.37
N LYS A 139 14.81 -0.90 10.15
CA LYS A 139 16.22 -0.75 9.80
C LYS A 139 16.72 0.70 9.92
N LEU A 140 15.93 1.67 9.51
CA LEU A 140 16.27 3.09 9.66
C LEU A 140 16.28 3.51 11.14
N ILE A 141 15.24 3.10 11.90
CA ILE A 141 15.14 3.39 13.34
C ILE A 141 16.32 2.76 14.11
N LYS A 142 16.71 1.53 13.76
CA LYS A 142 17.87 0.85 14.36
C LYS A 142 19.19 1.61 14.12
N LYS A 143 19.36 2.22 12.94
CA LYS A 143 20.53 3.07 12.64
C LYS A 143 20.58 4.34 13.50
N LEU A 144 19.46 4.76 14.10
CA LEU A 144 19.41 5.85 15.10
C LEU A 144 19.77 5.39 16.53
N GLY A 145 20.17 4.13 16.71
CA GLY A 145 20.57 3.58 18.00
C GLY A 145 19.40 3.08 18.86
N ARG A 146 18.17 3.00 18.32
CA ARG A 146 16.99 2.56 19.06
C ARG A 146 16.96 1.04 19.18
N LYS A 147 16.75 0.55 20.41
CA LYS A 147 16.62 -0.88 20.69
C LYS A 147 15.22 -1.42 20.42
N ASP A 148 14.21 -0.56 20.49
CA ASP A 148 12.77 -0.83 20.28
C ASP A 148 12.32 -0.60 18.83
N ALA A 149 13.25 -0.69 17.87
CA ALA A 149 13.05 -0.30 16.47
C ALA A 149 11.89 -1.04 15.79
N GLU A 150 11.71 -2.32 16.05
CA GLU A 150 10.62 -3.11 15.46
C GLU A 150 9.26 -2.65 16.00
N THR A 151 9.12 -2.54 17.32
CA THR A 151 7.91 -2.07 17.97
C THR A 151 7.51 -0.66 17.50
N LEU A 152 8.50 0.23 17.38
CA LEU A 152 8.28 1.58 16.88
C LEU A 152 7.87 1.60 15.41
N ALA A 153 8.43 0.73 14.58
CA ALA A 153 8.06 0.64 13.17
C ALA A 153 6.60 0.21 13.00
N PHE A 154 6.16 -0.83 13.69
CA PHE A 154 4.75 -1.26 13.67
C PHE A 154 3.81 -0.20 14.23
N SER A 155 4.16 0.42 15.36
CA SER A 155 3.36 1.50 15.96
C SER A 155 3.22 2.70 15.03
N ALA A 156 4.31 3.12 14.38
CA ALA A 156 4.28 4.23 13.43
C ALA A 156 3.43 3.91 12.19
N LEU A 157 3.57 2.70 11.63
CA LEU A 157 2.74 2.26 10.51
C LEU A 157 1.26 2.22 10.86
N ALA A 158 0.89 1.70 12.03
CA ALA A 158 -0.50 1.63 12.49
C ALA A 158 -1.08 3.03 12.65
N GLU A 159 -0.33 3.96 13.27
CA GLU A 159 -0.77 5.35 13.43
C GLU A 159 -0.90 6.06 12.09
N MET A 160 0.09 5.95 11.21
CA MET A 160 0.04 6.58 9.88
C MET A 160 -1.12 6.05 9.04
N ALA A 161 -1.33 4.72 9.01
CA ALA A 161 -2.42 4.11 8.26
C ALA A 161 -3.78 4.52 8.82
N GLY A 162 -3.97 4.47 10.14
CA GLY A 162 -5.19 4.91 10.82
C GLY A 162 -5.49 6.38 10.58
N THR A 163 -4.47 7.25 10.71
CA THR A 163 -4.61 8.69 10.45
C THR A 163 -5.04 8.96 9.02
N LEU A 164 -4.39 8.31 8.04
CA LEU A 164 -4.74 8.51 6.63
C LEU A 164 -6.17 8.04 6.32
N THR A 165 -6.59 6.91 6.90
CA THR A 165 -7.96 6.38 6.77
C THR A 165 -8.98 7.36 7.34
N LEU A 166 -8.75 7.84 8.57
CA LEU A 166 -9.64 8.81 9.22
C LEU A 166 -9.68 10.14 8.48
N ALA A 167 -8.52 10.65 8.03
CA ALA A 167 -8.43 11.90 7.30
C ALA A 167 -9.21 11.88 5.97
N ARG A 168 -9.30 10.71 5.31
CA ARG A 168 -10.11 10.50 4.11
C ARG A 168 -11.62 10.50 4.40
N ALA A 169 -12.03 10.13 5.61
CA ALA A 169 -13.43 10.08 6.02
C ALA A 169 -13.95 11.44 6.53
N ILE A 170 -13.09 12.36 6.92
CA ILE A 170 -13.47 13.67 7.42
C ILE A 170 -13.85 14.59 6.27
N LEU A 171 -15.10 15.06 6.26
CA LEU A 171 -15.63 15.95 5.21
C LEU A 171 -15.04 17.37 5.26
N ASP A 172 -14.69 17.87 6.44
CA ASP A 172 -14.07 19.19 6.61
C ASP A 172 -12.57 19.11 6.24
N PRO A 173 -12.12 19.76 5.14
CA PRO A 173 -10.74 19.68 4.70
C PRO A 173 -9.74 20.23 5.72
N GLU A 174 -10.09 21.30 6.45
CA GLU A 174 -9.19 21.88 7.44
C GLU A 174 -8.98 20.96 8.64
N ARG A 175 -10.04 20.29 9.10
CA ARG A 175 -9.93 19.28 10.17
C ARG A 175 -9.12 18.08 9.72
N SER A 176 -9.35 17.61 8.50
CA SER A 176 -8.56 16.54 7.89
C SER A 176 -7.07 16.92 7.82
N ASP A 177 -6.76 18.12 7.35
CA ASP A 177 -5.39 18.64 7.26
C ASP A 177 -4.72 18.75 8.64
N ARG A 178 -5.43 19.26 9.64
CA ARG A 178 -4.92 19.34 11.03
C ARG A 178 -4.61 17.96 11.59
N MET A 179 -5.44 16.96 11.33
CA MET A 179 -5.20 15.58 11.78
C MET A 179 -3.93 15.00 11.15
N LEU A 180 -3.76 15.12 9.82
CA LEU A 180 -2.55 14.67 9.13
C LEU A 180 -1.30 15.32 9.71
N HIS A 181 -1.33 16.66 9.90
CA HIS A 181 -0.21 17.41 10.45
C HIS A 181 0.12 16.99 11.88
N ALA A 182 -0.87 16.93 12.76
CA ALA A 182 -0.65 16.59 14.18
C ALA A 182 -0.06 15.20 14.34
N SER A 183 -0.63 14.18 13.68
CA SER A 183 -0.10 12.83 13.72
C SER A 183 1.31 12.77 13.11
N GLY A 184 1.56 13.46 12.00
CA GLY A 184 2.88 13.52 11.40
C GLY A 184 3.95 14.06 12.35
N GLN A 185 3.65 15.12 13.12
CA GLN A 185 4.56 15.65 14.13
C GLN A 185 4.81 14.65 15.26
N MET A 186 3.75 13.99 15.77
CA MET A 186 3.87 13.01 16.84
C MET A 186 4.66 11.78 16.43
N VAL A 187 4.42 11.25 15.22
CA VAL A 187 5.19 10.12 14.69
C VAL A 187 6.66 10.50 14.53
N LYS A 188 6.98 11.64 13.93
CA LYS A 188 8.37 12.10 13.76
C LYS A 188 9.08 12.32 15.10
N ALA A 189 8.42 12.94 16.07
CA ALA A 189 8.98 13.13 17.41
C ALA A 189 9.33 11.79 18.04
N ARG A 190 8.42 10.81 18.02
CA ARG A 190 8.62 9.48 18.61
C ARG A 190 9.72 8.69 17.90
N LEU A 191 9.80 8.74 16.57
CA LEU A 191 10.83 8.05 15.80
C LEU A 191 12.23 8.70 15.95
N GLY A 192 12.26 10.01 16.13
CA GLY A 192 13.50 10.79 16.28
C GLY A 192 14.00 10.94 17.71
N SER A 193 13.19 10.64 18.72
CA SER A 193 13.58 10.75 20.15
C SER A 193 14.62 9.68 20.51
N LYS A 194 15.64 10.09 21.27
CA LYS A 194 16.56 9.15 21.92
C LYS A 194 15.91 8.53 23.15
#